data_a01dadb451df172252b3cb49f1723f6c
#
_entry.id   a01dadb451df172252b3cb49f1723f6c
#
_cell.length_a   1.000
_cell.length_b   1.000
_cell.length_c   1.000
_cell.angle_alpha   90.00
_cell.angle_beta   90.00
_cell.angle_gamma   90.00
#
_symmetry.space_group_name_H-M   'P 1'
#
loop_
_entity.id
_entity.type
_entity.pdbx_description
1 polymer ?
#
loop_
_entity_poly.entity_id
_entity_poly.type
_entity_poly.pdbx_seq_one_letter_code
_entity_poly.pdbx_strand_id
1 'polypeptide(L)'
;PVQHSTQRPARFRSLAIFSLLIAMGIGMALTGCAGLPENVDRPVSRALADPSGTALASMVQEQKAAAKARHPSGFVLLSGAQAAYSSRLALVESAQKTLDLQYYAIHADVSTQRLLQSVVAAAERGVRVRVLLDDLHSTGRDAQVMRLAFVPNVEMRMFNPLTGARNSHLGRIFSMVGDFSRMQQRMHNKLFIADNTLGIAGGRNLGNAYFGNDDAGNFVDLDVLAAGPVVQELSQTFDAYWNNPRAYPVQSLISRHQLLEMQAS
;
A
#
# COMPACT_ATOMS: atom_id res chain seq x y z
N PRO A 1 -76.51 26.77 7.75
CA PRO A 1 -75.15 26.63 8.25
C PRO A 1 -74.27 26.22 7.11
N VAL A 2 -73.44 27.20 6.68
CA VAL A 2 -72.42 26.98 5.60
C VAL A 2 -71.13 26.55 6.26
N GLN A 3 -70.66 25.32 5.99
CA GLN A 3 -69.38 24.81 6.42
C GLN A 3 -68.34 25.36 5.47
N HIS A 4 -67.47 26.28 5.93
CA HIS A 4 -66.27 26.67 5.25
C HIS A 4 -65.15 25.65 5.50
N SER A 5 -64.92 24.80 4.53
CA SER A 5 -63.74 23.94 4.51
C SER A 5 -62.52 24.75 4.09
N THR A 6 -61.61 25.05 5.00
CA THR A 6 -60.35 25.69 4.71
C THR A 6 -59.37 24.65 4.16
N GLN A 7 -59.35 24.48 2.84
CA GLN A 7 -58.28 23.75 2.16
C GLN A 7 -56.99 24.58 2.22
N ARG A 8 -56.01 24.16 3.00
CA ARG A 8 -54.65 24.74 2.96
C ARG A 8 -54.02 24.44 1.59
N PRO A 9 -53.45 25.43 0.89
CA PRO A 9 -52.95 25.26 -0.46
C PRO A 9 -51.77 24.26 -0.50
N ALA A 10 -51.80 23.35 -1.48
CA ALA A 10 -50.84 22.26 -1.71
C ALA A 10 -49.35 22.72 -1.78
N ARG A 11 -49.14 23.97 -2.12
CA ARG A 11 -47.79 24.60 -2.20
C ARG A 11 -47.03 24.63 -0.85
N PHE A 12 -47.71 24.77 0.28
CA PHE A 12 -47.06 24.75 1.61
C PHE A 12 -46.60 23.35 2.02
N ARG A 13 -47.26 22.29 1.58
CA ARG A 13 -46.81 20.90 1.82
C ARG A 13 -45.56 20.56 1.02
N SER A 14 -45.46 21.01 -0.22
CA SER A 14 -44.29 20.77 -1.09
C SER A 14 -43.01 21.47 -0.55
N LEU A 15 -43.14 22.71 -0.07
CA LEU A 15 -42.03 23.44 0.55
C LEU A 15 -41.53 22.76 1.84
N ALA A 16 -42.43 22.29 2.70
CA ALA A 16 -42.10 21.63 3.93
C ALA A 16 -41.35 20.28 3.67
N ILE A 17 -41.82 19.52 2.68
CA ILE A 17 -41.15 18.26 2.27
C ILE A 17 -39.78 18.54 1.70
N PHE A 18 -39.64 19.56 0.85
CA PHE A 18 -38.35 19.96 0.26
C PHE A 18 -37.34 20.43 1.32
N SER A 19 -37.79 21.22 2.31
CA SER A 19 -36.99 21.66 3.46
C SER A 19 -36.58 20.48 4.34
N LEU A 20 -37.47 19.50 4.56
CA LEU A 20 -37.15 18.29 5.33
C LEU A 20 -36.14 17.40 4.63
N LEU A 21 -36.22 17.26 3.29
CA LEU A 21 -35.28 16.50 2.49
C LEU A 21 -33.88 17.17 2.45
N ILE A 22 -33.84 18.52 2.38
CA ILE A 22 -32.59 19.28 2.48
C ILE A 22 -31.98 19.15 3.88
N ALA A 23 -32.77 19.28 4.94
CA ALA A 23 -32.28 19.11 6.31
C ALA A 23 -31.79 17.68 6.60
N MET A 24 -32.47 16.68 6.05
CA MET A 24 -32.08 15.27 6.14
C MET A 24 -30.81 14.99 5.32
N GLY A 25 -30.66 15.61 4.13
CA GLY A 25 -29.43 15.56 3.30
C GLY A 25 -28.24 16.23 3.99
N ILE A 26 -28.43 17.38 4.62
CA ILE A 26 -27.39 18.08 5.40
C ILE A 26 -27.05 17.26 6.68
N GLY A 27 -28.01 16.68 7.35
CA GLY A 27 -27.79 15.82 8.51
C GLY A 27 -26.97 14.57 8.18
N MET A 28 -27.21 13.92 7.02
CA MET A 28 -26.39 12.80 6.53
C MET A 28 -24.99 13.24 6.12
N ALA A 29 -24.81 14.44 5.59
CA ALA A 29 -23.48 14.96 5.21
C ALA A 29 -22.58 15.27 6.42
N LEU A 30 -23.17 15.62 7.58
CA LEU A 30 -22.44 15.93 8.82
C LEU A 30 -21.94 14.69 9.57
N THR A 31 -22.52 13.51 9.34
CA THR A 31 -22.07 12.25 9.96
C THR A 31 -20.95 11.55 9.22
N GLY A 32 -20.53 12.07 8.05
CA GLY A 32 -19.52 11.47 7.17
C GLY A 32 -18.08 11.93 7.35
N CYS A 33 -17.78 12.90 8.21
CA CYS A 33 -16.42 13.37 8.48
C CYS A 33 -15.77 12.57 9.62
N ALA A 34 -15.62 11.25 9.47
CA ALA A 34 -14.67 10.53 10.29
C ALA A 34 -13.27 10.89 9.80
N GLY A 35 -12.59 11.77 10.52
CA GLY A 35 -11.16 12.07 10.32
C GLY A 35 -10.33 10.80 10.48
N LEU A 36 -9.03 10.88 10.14
CA LEU A 36 -8.11 9.80 10.45
C LEU A 36 -7.98 9.63 11.97
N PRO A 37 -7.78 8.42 12.48
CA PRO A 37 -7.58 8.20 13.91
C PRO A 37 -6.36 8.98 14.42
N GLU A 38 -6.53 9.72 15.53
CA GLU A 38 -5.49 10.61 16.07
C GLU A 38 -4.47 9.83 16.92
N ASN A 39 -4.96 8.95 17.79
CA ASN A 39 -4.13 8.20 18.73
C ASN A 39 -3.83 6.80 18.17
N VAL A 40 -2.93 6.73 17.20
CA VAL A 40 -2.52 5.48 16.58
C VAL A 40 -1.19 5.04 17.13
N ASP A 41 -1.14 3.82 17.65
CA ASP A 41 0.13 3.18 18.00
C ASP A 41 0.92 2.89 16.71
N ARG A 42 2.13 3.42 16.62
CA ARG A 42 3.05 3.27 15.49
C ARG A 42 4.41 2.81 15.99
N PRO A 43 4.56 1.54 16.35
CA PRO A 43 5.85 1.05 16.85
C PRO A 43 6.97 1.38 15.88
N VAL A 44 8.05 1.96 16.38
CA VAL A 44 9.24 2.23 15.58
C VAL A 44 9.88 0.91 15.19
N SER A 45 10.12 0.72 13.90
CA SER A 45 10.76 -0.46 13.35
C SER A 45 11.81 -0.05 12.32
N ARG A 46 12.91 -0.80 12.26
CA ARG A 46 14.06 -0.49 11.40
C ARG A 46 14.46 -1.70 10.57
N ALA A 47 15.20 -1.43 9.49
CA ALA A 47 15.84 -2.45 8.67
C ALA A 47 16.75 -3.37 9.52
N LEU A 48 17.05 -4.54 9.00
CA LEU A 48 17.98 -5.47 9.61
C LEU A 48 19.34 -4.79 9.83
N ALA A 49 19.77 -4.70 11.09
CA ALA A 49 20.99 -3.96 11.43
C ALA A 49 22.26 -4.65 10.91
N ASP A 50 22.30 -5.97 11.01
CA ASP A 50 23.43 -6.80 10.54
C ASP A 50 22.93 -7.92 9.61
N PRO A 51 23.14 -7.80 8.30
CA PRO A 51 22.79 -8.83 7.34
C PRO A 51 23.83 -9.94 7.19
N SER A 52 25.02 -9.84 7.80
CA SER A 52 26.18 -10.71 7.53
C SER A 52 25.92 -12.21 7.72
N GLY A 53 24.95 -12.58 8.56
CA GLY A 53 24.57 -13.97 8.80
C GLY A 53 23.55 -14.53 7.82
N THR A 54 23.26 -13.85 6.68
CA THR A 54 22.27 -14.32 5.70
C THR A 54 22.94 -14.92 4.45
N ALA A 55 22.25 -15.85 3.80
CA ALA A 55 22.73 -16.44 2.54
C ALA A 55 22.93 -15.40 1.45
N LEU A 56 22.03 -14.38 1.38
CA LEU A 56 22.17 -13.29 0.42
C LEU A 56 23.45 -12.47 0.67
N ALA A 57 23.81 -12.20 1.93
CA ALA A 57 25.03 -11.48 2.26
C ALA A 57 26.27 -12.27 1.87
N SER A 58 26.29 -13.58 2.16
CA SER A 58 27.39 -14.47 1.77
C SER A 58 27.57 -14.48 0.23
N MET A 59 26.47 -14.67 -0.50
CA MET A 59 26.46 -14.66 -1.97
C MET A 59 27.01 -13.34 -2.53
N VAL A 60 26.59 -12.19 -2.00
CA VAL A 60 27.07 -10.87 -2.46
C VAL A 60 28.57 -10.72 -2.20
N GLN A 61 29.08 -11.17 -1.05
CA GLN A 61 30.51 -11.11 -0.74
C GLN A 61 31.32 -12.02 -1.66
N GLU A 62 30.86 -13.24 -1.92
CA GLU A 62 31.51 -14.17 -2.85
C GLU A 62 31.59 -13.61 -4.27
N GLN A 63 30.45 -13.08 -4.78
CA GLN A 63 30.39 -12.47 -6.11
C GLN A 63 31.30 -11.24 -6.21
N LYS A 64 31.31 -10.41 -5.17
CA LYS A 64 32.21 -9.24 -5.11
C LYS A 64 33.67 -9.64 -5.14
N ALA A 65 34.06 -10.67 -4.41
CA ALA A 65 35.41 -11.21 -4.38
C ALA A 65 35.79 -11.82 -5.73
N ALA A 66 34.92 -12.67 -6.31
CA ALA A 66 35.15 -13.31 -7.60
C ALA A 66 35.29 -12.31 -8.75
N ALA A 67 34.49 -11.25 -8.75
CA ALA A 67 34.54 -10.18 -9.72
C ALA A 67 35.74 -9.20 -9.51
N LYS A 68 36.48 -9.33 -8.40
CA LYS A 68 37.49 -8.34 -7.97
C LYS A 68 36.92 -6.90 -8.02
N ALA A 69 35.70 -6.73 -7.52
CA ALA A 69 34.95 -5.50 -7.66
C ALA A 69 35.69 -4.32 -6.97
N ARG A 70 35.88 -3.24 -7.71
CA ARG A 70 36.53 -2.02 -7.21
C ARG A 70 35.62 -1.12 -6.38
N HIS A 71 34.31 -1.23 -6.60
CA HIS A 71 33.31 -0.42 -5.94
C HIS A 71 32.57 -1.22 -4.86
N PRO A 72 32.15 -0.56 -3.77
CA PRO A 72 31.47 -1.25 -2.67
C PRO A 72 30.07 -1.74 -3.04
N SER A 73 29.37 -1.04 -3.94
CA SER A 73 28.04 -1.39 -4.43
C SER A 73 28.06 -1.85 -5.88
N GLY A 74 27.16 -2.76 -6.22
CA GLY A 74 26.95 -3.27 -7.57
C GLY A 74 25.51 -3.08 -8.03
N PHE A 75 25.30 -2.99 -9.36
CA PHE A 75 23.98 -2.76 -9.95
C PHE A 75 23.80 -3.62 -11.19
N VAL A 76 22.56 -4.12 -11.36
CA VAL A 76 22.10 -4.83 -12.57
C VAL A 76 20.82 -4.19 -13.07
N LEU A 77 20.78 -3.79 -14.33
CA LEU A 77 19.59 -3.24 -14.95
C LEU A 77 18.59 -4.37 -15.26
N LEU A 78 17.37 -4.25 -14.72
CA LEU A 78 16.26 -5.15 -14.99
C LEU A 78 15.34 -4.52 -16.07
N SER A 79 15.78 -4.53 -17.31
CA SER A 79 15.10 -3.87 -18.42
C SER A 79 13.81 -4.57 -18.85
N GLY A 80 13.73 -5.89 -18.71
CA GLY A 80 12.57 -6.70 -19.10
C GLY A 80 11.61 -6.99 -17.95
N ALA A 81 10.32 -7.08 -18.26
CA ALA A 81 9.27 -7.42 -17.31
C ALA A 81 9.52 -8.78 -16.62
N GLN A 82 9.95 -9.79 -17.38
CA GLN A 82 10.29 -11.11 -16.86
C GLN A 82 11.45 -11.04 -15.85
N ALA A 83 12.54 -10.35 -16.19
CA ALA A 83 13.70 -10.20 -15.28
C ALA A 83 13.27 -9.47 -14.00
N ALA A 84 12.46 -8.41 -14.11
CA ALA A 84 11.96 -7.66 -12.98
C ALA A 84 11.07 -8.51 -12.05
N TYR A 85 10.21 -9.36 -12.61
CA TYR A 85 9.33 -10.24 -11.86
C TYR A 85 10.08 -11.39 -11.19
N SER A 86 10.90 -12.13 -11.98
CA SER A 86 11.64 -13.28 -11.47
C SER A 86 12.69 -12.89 -10.41
N SER A 87 13.31 -11.70 -10.54
CA SER A 87 14.20 -11.19 -9.50
C SER A 87 13.47 -10.96 -8.17
N ARG A 88 12.24 -10.42 -8.19
CA ARG A 88 11.45 -10.26 -6.96
C ARG A 88 11.11 -11.60 -6.31
N LEU A 89 10.69 -12.59 -7.12
CA LEU A 89 10.44 -13.94 -6.61
C LEU A 89 11.71 -14.55 -5.99
N ALA A 90 12.85 -14.46 -6.68
CA ALA A 90 14.11 -14.97 -6.17
C ALA A 90 14.51 -14.32 -4.84
N LEU A 91 14.31 -13.00 -4.69
CA LEU A 91 14.58 -12.30 -3.45
C LEU A 91 13.67 -12.79 -2.31
N VAL A 92 12.37 -12.99 -2.57
CA VAL A 92 11.43 -13.51 -1.56
C VAL A 92 11.80 -14.94 -1.13
N GLU A 93 12.13 -15.79 -2.08
CA GLU A 93 12.49 -17.19 -1.83
C GLU A 93 13.81 -17.30 -1.04
N SER A 94 14.75 -16.40 -1.31
CA SER A 94 16.08 -16.38 -0.68
C SER A 94 16.12 -15.62 0.65
N ALA A 95 15.14 -14.78 0.95
CA ALA A 95 15.10 -14.00 2.19
C ALA A 95 15.03 -14.91 3.42
N GLN A 96 15.86 -14.62 4.41
CA GLN A 96 15.98 -15.39 5.66
C GLN A 96 15.56 -14.60 6.90
N LYS A 97 15.69 -13.28 6.88
CA LYS A 97 15.45 -12.41 8.04
C LYS A 97 14.39 -11.35 7.79
N THR A 98 14.51 -10.58 6.69
CA THR A 98 13.61 -9.44 6.47
C THR A 98 13.26 -9.26 4.99
N LEU A 99 12.02 -8.79 4.76
CA LEU A 99 11.54 -8.26 3.49
C LEU A 99 10.91 -6.89 3.75
N ASP A 100 11.35 -5.87 3.04
CA ASP A 100 10.79 -4.52 3.11
C ASP A 100 10.29 -4.11 1.71
N LEU A 101 8.98 -3.90 1.58
CA LEU A 101 8.29 -3.59 0.35
C LEU A 101 7.65 -2.20 0.44
N GLN A 102 8.00 -1.30 -0.47
CA GLN A 102 7.42 0.04 -0.56
C GLN A 102 6.89 0.26 -1.96
N TYR A 103 5.61 0.58 -2.10
CA TYR A 103 4.96 0.74 -3.40
C TYR A 103 3.93 1.86 -3.40
N TYR A 104 3.78 2.49 -4.57
CA TYR A 104 2.71 3.43 -4.84
C TYR A 104 1.39 2.70 -5.12
N ALA A 105 1.43 1.58 -5.86
CA ALA A 105 0.28 0.75 -6.14
C ALA A 105 0.64 -0.74 -6.10
N ILE A 106 -0.26 -1.54 -5.54
CA ILE A 106 -0.23 -3.01 -5.58
C ILE A 106 -1.61 -3.44 -6.06
N HIS A 107 -1.70 -3.98 -7.29
CA HIS A 107 -2.94 -4.42 -7.89
C HIS A 107 -3.25 -5.86 -7.52
N ALA A 108 -4.50 -6.17 -7.21
CA ALA A 108 -4.94 -7.53 -6.87
C ALA A 108 -5.24 -8.33 -8.15
N ASP A 109 -4.19 -8.67 -8.88
CA ASP A 109 -4.22 -9.46 -10.11
C ASP A 109 -3.35 -10.72 -10.02
N VAL A 110 -3.31 -11.52 -11.10
CA VAL A 110 -2.67 -12.84 -11.10
C VAL A 110 -1.17 -12.76 -10.82
N SER A 111 -0.44 -11.82 -11.45
CA SER A 111 1.00 -11.67 -11.25
C SER A 111 1.31 -11.30 -9.81
N THR A 112 0.59 -10.32 -9.28
CA THR A 112 0.76 -9.87 -7.91
C THR A 112 0.33 -10.94 -6.90
N GLN A 113 -0.78 -11.62 -7.12
CA GLN A 113 -1.26 -12.66 -6.23
C GLN A 113 -0.20 -13.75 -6.01
N ARG A 114 0.44 -14.22 -7.09
CA ARG A 114 1.53 -15.22 -6.99
C ARG A 114 2.72 -14.68 -6.18
N LEU A 115 3.15 -13.44 -6.43
CA LEU A 115 4.24 -12.82 -5.69
C LEU A 115 3.89 -12.66 -4.20
N LEU A 116 2.67 -12.21 -3.88
CA LEU A 116 2.23 -12.04 -2.49
C LEU A 116 2.05 -13.38 -1.77
N GLN A 117 1.65 -14.45 -2.45
CA GLN A 117 1.67 -15.80 -1.88
C GLN A 117 3.09 -16.22 -1.47
N SER A 118 4.09 -15.93 -2.29
CA SER A 118 5.50 -16.18 -1.92
C SER A 118 5.94 -15.32 -0.74
N VAL A 119 5.48 -14.07 -0.64
CA VAL A 119 5.74 -13.19 0.53
C VAL A 119 5.12 -13.77 1.80
N VAL A 120 3.87 -14.27 1.73
CA VAL A 120 3.22 -14.95 2.86
C VAL A 120 4.01 -16.20 3.27
N ALA A 121 4.42 -17.02 2.31
CA ALA A 121 5.25 -18.20 2.59
C ALA A 121 6.60 -17.82 3.23
N ALA A 122 7.19 -16.68 2.86
CA ALA A 122 8.38 -16.17 3.53
C ALA A 122 8.09 -15.78 5.00
N ALA A 123 6.98 -15.11 5.25
CA ALA A 123 6.54 -14.76 6.60
C ALA A 123 6.28 -16.03 7.47
N GLU A 124 5.70 -17.07 6.89
CA GLU A 124 5.52 -18.37 7.56
C GLU A 124 6.84 -19.05 7.90
N ARG A 125 7.90 -18.82 7.12
CA ARG A 125 9.28 -19.28 7.44
C ARG A 125 9.93 -18.47 8.56
N GLY A 126 9.28 -17.42 9.07
CA GLY A 126 9.79 -16.54 10.12
C GLY A 126 10.49 -15.27 9.61
N VAL A 127 10.41 -14.97 8.32
CA VAL A 127 10.90 -13.71 7.76
C VAL A 127 9.99 -12.57 8.23
N ARG A 128 10.56 -11.52 8.81
CA ARG A 128 9.81 -10.29 9.13
C ARG A 128 9.53 -9.51 7.84
N VAL A 129 8.27 -9.28 7.55
CA VAL A 129 7.83 -8.56 6.36
C VAL A 129 7.24 -7.21 6.75
N ARG A 130 7.70 -6.13 6.11
CA ARG A 130 7.09 -4.80 6.21
C ARG A 130 6.60 -4.37 4.82
N VAL A 131 5.32 -4.00 4.72
CA VAL A 131 4.71 -3.51 3.48
C VAL A 131 4.21 -2.09 3.69
N LEU A 132 4.79 -1.14 2.97
CA LEU A 132 4.37 0.26 2.96
C LEU A 132 3.72 0.59 1.62
N LEU A 133 2.44 0.91 1.64
CA LEU A 133 1.64 1.17 0.46
C LEU A 133 1.05 2.58 0.50
N ASP A 134 1.12 3.32 -0.61
CA ASP A 134 0.38 4.58 -0.74
C ASP A 134 -1.13 4.30 -0.86
N ASP A 135 -1.96 5.12 -0.22
CA ASP A 135 -3.40 4.86 -0.14
C ASP A 135 -4.20 5.26 -1.40
N LEU A 136 -3.60 5.92 -2.38
CA LEU A 136 -4.35 6.45 -3.51
C LEU A 136 -5.04 5.36 -4.35
N HIS A 137 -4.37 4.24 -4.57
CA HIS A 137 -4.85 3.12 -5.39
C HIS A 137 -5.38 1.91 -4.59
N SER A 138 -5.55 2.04 -3.28
CA SER A 138 -5.97 0.93 -2.39
C SER A 138 -7.49 0.82 -2.25
N THR A 139 -8.22 0.77 -3.37
CA THR A 139 -9.69 0.72 -3.42
C THR A 139 -10.22 -0.41 -4.27
N GLY A 140 -11.49 -0.74 -4.08
CA GLY A 140 -12.14 -1.79 -4.85
C GLY A 140 -11.43 -3.13 -4.67
N ARG A 141 -11.12 -3.82 -5.77
CA ARG A 141 -10.40 -5.09 -5.76
C ARG A 141 -9.04 -4.98 -5.07
N ASP A 142 -8.32 -3.87 -5.26
CA ASP A 142 -6.97 -3.69 -4.73
C ASP A 142 -6.95 -3.55 -3.19
N ALA A 143 -8.09 -3.24 -2.58
CA ALA A 143 -8.24 -3.28 -1.13
C ALA A 143 -7.97 -4.68 -0.53
N GLN A 144 -8.08 -5.75 -1.32
CA GLN A 144 -7.78 -7.12 -0.86
C GLN A 144 -6.31 -7.29 -0.46
N VAL A 145 -5.39 -6.49 -1.00
CA VAL A 145 -3.97 -6.49 -0.60
C VAL A 145 -3.79 -6.18 0.89
N MET A 146 -4.71 -5.41 1.48
CA MET A 146 -4.68 -5.08 2.92
C MET A 146 -4.82 -6.30 3.84
N ARG A 147 -5.27 -7.46 3.32
CA ARG A 147 -5.32 -8.72 4.06
C ARG A 147 -3.93 -9.17 4.55
N LEU A 148 -2.87 -8.76 3.87
CA LEU A 148 -1.50 -9.02 4.32
C LEU A 148 -1.24 -8.51 5.74
N ALA A 149 -1.92 -7.44 6.16
CA ALA A 149 -1.78 -6.90 7.52
C ALA A 149 -2.20 -7.87 8.64
N PHE A 150 -2.89 -8.96 8.32
CA PHE A 150 -3.38 -9.96 9.26
C PHE A 150 -2.62 -11.28 9.20
N VAL A 151 -1.60 -11.36 8.36
CA VAL A 151 -0.68 -12.51 8.29
C VAL A 151 0.35 -12.37 9.41
N PRO A 152 0.61 -13.41 10.21
CA PRO A 152 1.70 -13.41 11.18
C PRO A 152 3.04 -13.02 10.52
N ASN A 153 3.88 -12.29 11.25
CA ASN A 153 5.15 -11.74 10.77
C ASN A 153 5.06 -10.73 9.61
N VAL A 154 3.85 -10.29 9.23
CA VAL A 154 3.65 -9.20 8.27
C VAL A 154 3.11 -7.97 8.98
N GLU A 155 3.84 -6.87 8.87
CA GLU A 155 3.38 -5.54 9.24
C GLU A 155 3.06 -4.74 7.98
N MET A 156 1.88 -4.14 7.92
CA MET A 156 1.48 -3.31 6.78
C MET A 156 1.03 -1.93 7.23
N ARG A 157 1.54 -0.91 6.56
CA ARG A 157 1.15 0.49 6.76
C ARG A 157 0.69 1.14 5.47
N MET A 158 -0.33 1.99 5.59
CA MET A 158 -0.78 2.88 4.51
C MET A 158 -0.12 4.24 4.70
N PHE A 159 0.58 4.71 3.68
CA PHE A 159 1.17 6.04 3.69
C PHE A 159 0.15 7.10 3.27
N ASN A 160 0.03 8.14 4.08
CA ASN A 160 -0.82 9.31 3.84
C ASN A 160 -2.26 8.94 3.45
N PRO A 161 -2.97 8.15 4.28
CA PRO A 161 -4.30 7.65 3.96
C PRO A 161 -5.28 8.79 3.74
N LEU A 162 -6.20 8.60 2.79
CA LEU A 162 -7.29 9.53 2.52
C LEU A 162 -8.42 9.32 3.53
N THR A 163 -9.04 10.43 3.94
CA THR A 163 -10.24 10.41 4.77
C THR A 163 -11.45 9.96 3.95
N GLY A 164 -12.52 9.47 4.62
CA GLY A 164 -13.78 9.11 3.98
C GLY A 164 -13.99 7.61 3.76
N ALA A 165 -15.21 7.27 3.29
CA ALA A 165 -15.65 5.89 3.14
C ALA A 165 -14.89 5.17 2.02
N ARG A 166 -14.09 4.17 2.37
CA ARG A 166 -13.28 3.37 1.43
C ARG A 166 -14.12 2.55 0.45
N ASN A 167 -15.37 2.27 0.80
CA ASN A 167 -16.30 1.43 0.02
C ASN A 167 -17.14 2.23 -0.99
N SER A 168 -16.97 3.57 -1.06
CA SER A 168 -17.78 4.44 -1.92
C SER A 168 -16.91 5.29 -2.83
N HIS A 169 -17.06 5.16 -4.15
CA HIS A 169 -16.40 6.04 -5.12
C HIS A 169 -16.76 7.51 -4.92
N LEU A 170 -18.03 7.82 -4.59
CA LEU A 170 -18.49 9.18 -4.32
C LEU A 170 -17.87 9.74 -3.02
N GLY A 171 -17.84 8.95 -1.94
CA GLY A 171 -17.22 9.36 -0.68
C GLY A 171 -15.73 9.67 -0.85
N ARG A 172 -15.06 8.96 -1.75
CA ARG A 172 -13.65 9.18 -2.06
C ARG A 172 -13.41 10.43 -2.90
N ILE A 173 -14.29 10.74 -3.86
CA ILE A 173 -14.24 12.01 -4.63
C ILE A 173 -14.43 13.21 -3.70
N PHE A 174 -15.37 13.14 -2.76
CA PHE A 174 -15.57 14.21 -1.77
C PHE A 174 -14.39 14.37 -0.81
N SER A 175 -13.75 13.29 -0.38
CA SER A 175 -12.54 13.37 0.45
C SER A 175 -11.34 13.94 -0.31
N MET A 176 -11.24 13.70 -1.61
CA MET A 176 -10.18 14.30 -2.45
C MET A 176 -10.28 15.82 -2.52
N VAL A 177 -11.49 16.37 -2.55
CA VAL A 177 -11.70 17.84 -2.55
C VAL A 177 -11.35 18.47 -1.20
N GLY A 178 -11.64 17.76 -0.09
CA GLY A 178 -11.34 18.24 1.27
C GLY A 178 -9.86 18.12 1.66
N ASP A 179 -9.13 17.15 1.11
CA ASP A 179 -7.75 16.83 1.46
C ASP A 179 -6.73 17.15 0.37
N PHE A 180 -6.91 18.26 -0.35
CA PHE A 180 -6.06 18.63 -1.50
C PHE A 180 -4.56 18.63 -1.18
N SER A 181 -4.14 19.06 0.01
CA SER A 181 -2.73 19.04 0.43
C SER A 181 -2.19 17.60 0.56
N ARG A 182 -3.00 16.64 0.99
CA ARG A 182 -2.64 15.22 1.07
C ARG A 182 -2.55 14.58 -0.32
N MET A 183 -3.36 15.02 -1.26
CA MET A 183 -3.32 14.56 -2.65
C MET A 183 -1.99 14.85 -3.33
N GLN A 184 -1.34 15.97 -3.00
CA GLN A 184 -0.06 16.36 -3.59
C GLN A 184 1.16 15.67 -2.95
N GLN A 185 1.01 15.08 -1.77
CA GLN A 185 2.11 14.49 -1.01
C GLN A 185 2.03 12.96 -1.04
N ARG A 186 2.11 12.38 -2.26
CA ARG A 186 2.05 10.94 -2.46
C ARG A 186 3.44 10.31 -2.41
N MET A 187 3.51 9.11 -1.88
CA MET A 187 4.74 8.31 -1.86
C MET A 187 4.86 7.53 -3.17
N HIS A 188 5.73 7.98 -4.06
CA HIS A 188 5.89 7.37 -5.39
C HIS A 188 7.07 6.39 -5.48
N ASN A 189 7.78 6.14 -4.40
CA ASN A 189 8.89 5.20 -4.31
C ASN A 189 8.43 3.76 -4.53
N LYS A 190 9.27 2.96 -5.20
CA LYS A 190 9.09 1.52 -5.36
C LYS A 190 10.38 0.83 -4.98
N LEU A 191 10.34 0.16 -3.83
CA LEU A 191 11.48 -0.57 -3.27
C LEU A 191 11.05 -1.99 -2.92
N PHE A 192 11.97 -2.93 -3.13
CA PHE A 192 11.80 -4.33 -2.75
C PHE A 192 13.14 -4.82 -2.20
N ILE A 193 13.27 -4.93 -0.90
CA ILE A 193 14.55 -5.17 -0.22
C ILE A 193 14.48 -6.49 0.55
N ALA A 194 15.47 -7.36 0.33
CA ALA A 194 15.64 -8.63 1.04
C ALA A 194 16.89 -8.59 1.92
N ASP A 195 16.72 -8.96 3.20
CA ASP A 195 17.76 -9.09 4.21
C ASP A 195 18.70 -7.87 4.31
N ASN A 196 18.21 -6.67 3.96
CA ASN A 196 19.04 -5.45 3.90
C ASN A 196 20.36 -5.63 3.09
N THR A 197 20.36 -6.53 2.12
CA THR A 197 21.53 -6.96 1.35
C THR A 197 21.35 -6.75 -0.14
N LEU A 198 20.21 -7.16 -0.68
CA LEU A 198 19.82 -6.96 -2.07
C LEU A 198 18.53 -6.15 -2.12
N GLY A 199 18.45 -5.23 -3.07
CA GLY A 199 17.29 -4.38 -3.22
C GLY A 199 16.98 -4.10 -4.68
N ILE A 200 15.69 -4.03 -5.02
CA ILE A 200 15.20 -3.55 -6.30
C ILE A 200 14.59 -2.17 -6.10
N ALA A 201 15.05 -1.20 -6.87
CA ALA A 201 14.46 0.13 -6.96
C ALA A 201 14.13 0.43 -8.42
N GLY A 202 13.00 1.11 -8.67
CA GLY A 202 12.63 1.44 -10.04
C GLY A 202 11.27 2.09 -10.19
N GLY A 203 10.69 1.99 -11.37
CA GLY A 203 9.42 2.58 -11.70
C GLY A 203 8.23 1.61 -11.64
N ARG A 204 8.45 0.28 -11.65
CA ARG A 204 7.37 -0.71 -11.69
C ARG A 204 6.63 -0.81 -10.37
N ASN A 205 5.30 -0.64 -10.42
CA ASN A 205 4.42 -1.10 -9.35
C ASN A 205 4.22 -2.63 -9.43
N LEU A 206 3.42 -3.20 -8.54
CA LEU A 206 3.03 -4.60 -8.60
C LEU A 206 1.67 -4.72 -9.32
N GLY A 207 1.66 -5.40 -10.46
CA GLY A 207 0.48 -5.59 -11.29
C GLY A 207 0.80 -6.21 -12.64
N ASN A 208 -0.20 -6.85 -13.27
CA ASN A 208 -0.07 -7.49 -14.58
C ASN A 208 0.52 -6.55 -15.63
N ALA A 209 0.05 -5.30 -15.69
CA ALA A 209 0.51 -4.30 -16.65
C ALA A 209 2.00 -3.93 -16.51
N TYR A 210 2.59 -4.14 -15.34
CA TYR A 210 4.02 -3.90 -15.09
C TYR A 210 4.90 -5.11 -15.38
N PHE A 211 4.29 -6.30 -15.48
CA PHE A 211 5.01 -7.57 -15.71
C PHE A 211 4.68 -8.22 -17.05
N GLY A 212 4.08 -7.46 -17.99
CA GLY A 212 3.85 -7.90 -19.35
C GLY A 212 2.68 -8.88 -19.52
N ASN A 213 1.75 -8.91 -18.56
CA ASN A 213 0.64 -9.86 -18.50
C ASN A 213 -0.75 -9.19 -18.61
N ASP A 214 -0.82 -7.96 -19.12
CA ASP A 214 -2.09 -7.27 -19.32
C ASP A 214 -2.45 -7.19 -20.80
N ASP A 215 -3.63 -7.70 -21.16
CA ASP A 215 -4.13 -7.71 -22.54
C ASP A 215 -4.54 -6.32 -23.04
N ALA A 216 -4.88 -5.41 -22.13
CA ALA A 216 -5.28 -4.05 -22.47
C ALA A 216 -4.10 -3.11 -22.71
N GLY A 217 -2.92 -3.44 -22.16
CA GLY A 217 -1.69 -2.67 -22.36
C GLY A 217 -0.71 -2.80 -21.22
N ASN A 218 0.57 -2.80 -21.55
CA ASN A 218 1.65 -2.97 -20.60
C ASN A 218 2.50 -1.70 -20.49
N PHE A 219 2.92 -1.36 -19.28
CA PHE A 219 3.84 -0.26 -19.05
C PHE A 219 5.27 -0.64 -19.43
N VAL A 220 5.95 0.26 -20.10
CA VAL A 220 7.41 0.19 -20.29
C VAL A 220 8.08 0.91 -19.14
N ASP A 221 8.83 0.19 -18.32
CA ASP A 221 9.48 0.73 -17.14
C ASP A 221 10.81 0.03 -16.88
N LEU A 222 11.65 0.61 -16.02
CA LEU A 222 12.96 0.10 -15.67
C LEU A 222 13.09 -0.07 -14.16
N ASP A 223 13.74 -1.17 -13.79
CA ASP A 223 14.16 -1.41 -12.41
C ASP A 223 15.67 -1.69 -12.38
N VAL A 224 16.27 -1.48 -11.23
CA VAL A 224 17.66 -1.79 -10.94
C VAL A 224 17.73 -2.70 -9.72
N LEU A 225 18.39 -3.84 -9.85
CA LEU A 225 18.80 -4.65 -8.72
C LEU A 225 20.14 -4.10 -8.21
N ALA A 226 20.18 -3.79 -6.93
CA ALA A 226 21.32 -3.23 -6.24
C ALA A 226 21.84 -4.19 -5.15
N ALA A 227 23.16 -4.16 -4.91
CA ALA A 227 23.82 -4.92 -3.87
C ALA A 227 24.86 -4.05 -3.14
N GLY A 228 25.12 -4.36 -1.88
CA GLY A 228 26.14 -3.68 -1.07
C GLY A 228 25.59 -2.46 -0.30
N PRO A 229 26.48 -1.53 0.15
CA PRO A 229 26.09 -0.42 1.05
C PRO A 229 24.94 0.44 0.57
N VAL A 230 24.77 0.61 -0.75
CA VAL A 230 23.64 1.38 -1.30
C VAL A 230 22.27 0.80 -0.88
N VAL A 231 22.17 -0.51 -0.62
CA VAL A 231 20.92 -1.12 -0.16
C VAL A 231 20.59 -0.66 1.25
N GLN A 232 21.59 -0.43 2.09
CA GLN A 232 21.40 0.12 3.43
C GLN A 232 20.89 1.58 3.37
N GLU A 233 21.34 2.37 2.39
CA GLU A 233 20.82 3.72 2.16
C GLU A 233 19.35 3.68 1.67
N LEU A 234 19.01 2.73 0.80
CA LEU A 234 17.62 2.49 0.39
C LEU A 234 16.74 2.09 1.60
N SER A 235 17.26 1.24 2.48
CA SER A 235 16.57 0.85 3.71
C SER A 235 16.38 2.01 4.69
N GLN A 236 17.36 2.92 4.80
CA GLN A 236 17.21 4.15 5.59
C GLN A 236 16.08 5.04 5.05
N THR A 237 16.00 5.13 3.72
CA THR A 237 14.89 5.85 3.05
C THR A 237 13.55 5.17 3.35
N PHE A 238 13.47 3.85 3.25
CA PHE A 238 12.29 3.09 3.63
C PHE A 238 11.89 3.36 5.09
N ASP A 239 12.84 3.27 6.02
CA ASP A 239 12.62 3.49 7.45
C ASP A 239 12.12 4.91 7.76
N ALA A 240 12.58 5.93 7.03
CA ALA A 240 12.11 7.30 7.15
C ALA A 240 10.63 7.44 6.77
N TYR A 241 10.18 6.75 5.71
CA TYR A 241 8.77 6.70 5.34
C TYR A 241 7.96 5.82 6.29
N TRP A 242 8.48 4.67 6.69
CA TRP A 242 7.82 3.72 7.58
C TRP A 242 7.50 4.32 8.95
N ASN A 243 8.47 5.03 9.54
CA ASN A 243 8.34 5.65 10.85
C ASN A 243 7.73 7.08 10.79
N ASN A 244 7.26 7.52 9.63
CA ASN A 244 6.64 8.83 9.47
C ASN A 244 5.25 8.87 10.15
N PRO A 245 4.85 9.98 10.78
CA PRO A 245 3.50 10.14 11.34
C PRO A 245 2.36 9.92 10.35
N ARG A 246 2.63 10.00 9.04
CA ARG A 246 1.66 9.72 7.97
C ARG A 246 1.57 8.23 7.58
N ALA A 247 2.41 7.36 8.12
CA ALA A 247 2.34 5.93 7.91
C ALA A 247 1.45 5.30 8.99
N TYR A 248 0.25 4.89 8.60
CA TYR A 248 -0.76 4.33 9.50
C TYR A 248 -0.78 2.81 9.39
N PRO A 249 -0.66 2.05 10.51
CA PRO A 249 -0.94 0.63 10.49
C PRO A 249 -2.33 0.36 9.91
N VAL A 250 -2.44 -0.61 9.00
CA VAL A 250 -3.71 -0.93 8.33
C VAL A 250 -4.82 -1.22 9.34
N GLN A 251 -4.50 -1.89 10.44
CA GLN A 251 -5.44 -2.23 11.51
C GLN A 251 -6.05 -1.00 12.20
N SER A 252 -5.39 0.16 12.11
CA SER A 252 -5.94 1.42 12.65
C SER A 252 -6.95 2.09 11.71
N LEU A 253 -6.96 1.70 10.45
CA LEU A 253 -7.78 2.31 9.39
C LEU A 253 -9.00 1.47 9.02
N ILE A 254 -8.99 0.17 9.35
CA ILE A 254 -10.03 -0.78 8.98
C ILE A 254 -10.93 -1.01 10.19
N SER A 255 -12.24 -0.88 9.99
CA SER A 255 -13.23 -1.17 11.02
C SER A 255 -13.26 -2.67 11.34
N ARG A 256 -13.72 -3.01 12.55
CA ARG A 256 -13.88 -4.41 12.97
C ARG A 256 -14.78 -5.23 12.02
N HIS A 257 -15.82 -4.60 11.47
CA HIS A 257 -16.72 -5.23 10.49
C HIS A 257 -15.98 -5.56 9.19
N GLN A 258 -15.25 -4.59 8.63
CA GLN A 258 -14.42 -4.81 7.43
C GLN A 258 -13.35 -5.87 7.63
N LEU A 259 -12.80 -5.98 8.84
CA LEU A 259 -11.88 -7.06 9.21
C LEU A 259 -12.51 -8.44 9.09
N LEU A 260 -13.73 -8.60 9.63
CA LEU A 260 -14.45 -9.87 9.60
C LEU A 260 -14.84 -10.26 8.16
N GLU A 261 -15.26 -9.31 7.33
CA GLU A 261 -15.54 -9.54 5.92
C GLU A 261 -14.28 -9.97 5.15
N MET A 262 -13.13 -9.35 5.45
CA MET A 262 -11.84 -9.72 4.87
C MET A 262 -11.34 -11.10 5.32
N GLN A 263 -11.71 -11.57 6.52
CA GLN A 263 -11.37 -12.89 7.03
C GLN A 263 -12.27 -13.99 6.45
N ALA A 264 -13.52 -13.67 6.12
CA ALA A 264 -14.53 -14.63 5.66
C ALA A 264 -14.47 -14.91 4.14
N SER A 265 -13.79 -14.11 3.36
CA SER A 265 -13.64 -14.22 1.90
C SER A 265 -12.27 -14.73 1.51
#